data_f09303520d7bb661226ef595b18d10d6
#
_entry.id   f09303520d7bb661226ef595b18d10d6
#
_cell.length_a   1.000
_cell.length_b   1.000
_cell.length_c   1.000
_cell.angle_alpha   90.00
_cell.angle_beta   90.00
_cell.angle_gamma   90.00
#
_symmetry.space_group_name_H-M   'P 1'
#
loop_
_entity.id
_entity.type
_entity.pdbx_description
1 polymer ?
#
loop_
_entity_poly.entity_id
_entity_poly.type
_entity_poly.pdbx_seq_one_letter_code
_entity_poly.pdbx_strand_id
1 'polypeptide(L)'
;MNSKLYNKHFLLNTIIIISLTYGVIMYLLKTFLQEKTIVSKIKNTAVVDELLNYIENNLVSNKKTTTHFYIEDLPENIKEKVEIINDELLEKIGSDYNTIPQINEVYFTAKKTGNSDNSFTNLHSDSPMFYCDTYRFLVVLKPNDNVITIIPDDNVSKSLEKYDILGFDYARKLHYIKINQSESSDNRIVLKLHFAKTNICNKLTKRYTRWARSLFVNNLNNTDYMGYAMLLNQFISAYSLYFIIFYLTIAYIYFTSKNENIWQMSILLTSFIISGFHFFWTLLFYFVDY
;
A
#
# COMPACT_ATOMS: atom_id res chain seq x y z
N MET A 1 26.06 -0.45 -45.18
CA MET A 1 24.95 -0.08 -44.30
C MET A 1 25.32 -0.42 -42.85
N ASN A 2 25.35 0.57 -41.97
CA ASN A 2 26.08 0.53 -40.70
C ASN A 2 25.51 -0.51 -39.70
N SER A 3 26.30 -1.55 -39.39
CA SER A 3 25.97 -2.55 -38.33
C SER A 3 25.64 -1.92 -36.95
N LYS A 4 26.22 -0.75 -36.68
CA LYS A 4 25.93 0.02 -35.44
C LYS A 4 24.49 0.58 -35.42
N LEU A 5 23.92 0.98 -36.55
CA LEU A 5 22.55 1.51 -36.61
C LEU A 5 21.52 0.39 -36.40
N TYR A 6 21.78 -0.76 -37.03
CA TYR A 6 20.92 -1.95 -36.87
C TYR A 6 20.88 -2.43 -35.40
N ASN A 7 22.02 -2.45 -34.71
CA ASN A 7 22.09 -2.82 -33.29
C ASN A 7 21.35 -1.84 -32.38
N LYS A 8 21.35 -0.53 -32.70
CA LYS A 8 20.66 0.47 -31.88
C LYS A 8 19.13 0.32 -31.95
N HIS A 9 18.58 0.13 -33.15
CA HIS A 9 17.15 -0.09 -33.35
C HIS A 9 16.71 -1.41 -32.74
N PHE A 10 17.50 -2.48 -32.88
CA PHE A 10 17.21 -3.77 -32.25
C PHE A 10 17.13 -3.66 -30.74
N LEU A 11 18.12 -3.02 -30.10
CA LEU A 11 18.15 -2.83 -28.66
C LEU A 11 16.92 -2.02 -28.17
N LEU A 12 16.59 -0.92 -28.84
CA LEU A 12 15.45 -0.08 -28.46
C LEU A 12 14.12 -0.83 -28.62
N ASN A 13 13.91 -1.54 -29.71
CA ASN A 13 12.72 -2.37 -29.91
C ASN A 13 12.59 -3.45 -28.83
N THR A 14 13.70 -4.07 -28.45
CA THR A 14 13.74 -5.06 -27.37
C THR A 14 13.32 -4.44 -26.03
N ILE A 15 13.83 -3.25 -25.69
CA ILE A 15 13.45 -2.52 -24.48
C ILE A 15 11.95 -2.19 -24.49
N ILE A 16 11.42 -1.72 -25.62
CA ILE A 16 9.99 -1.41 -25.77
C ILE A 16 9.15 -2.67 -25.50
N ILE A 17 9.48 -3.79 -26.13
CA ILE A 17 8.73 -5.04 -25.99
C ILE A 17 8.76 -5.52 -24.54
N ILE A 18 9.94 -5.55 -23.92
CA ILE A 18 10.09 -5.98 -22.51
C ILE A 18 9.27 -5.08 -21.59
N SER A 19 9.35 -3.77 -21.75
CA SER A 19 8.63 -2.82 -20.88
C SER A 19 7.12 -2.91 -21.06
N LEU A 20 6.64 -3.07 -22.28
CA LEU A 20 5.22 -3.30 -22.55
C LEU A 20 4.73 -4.60 -21.92
N THR A 21 5.46 -5.69 -22.18
CA THR A 21 5.11 -7.01 -21.61
C THR A 21 5.05 -6.94 -20.09
N TYR A 22 6.06 -6.33 -19.46
CA TYR A 22 6.08 -6.13 -18.02
C TYR A 22 4.89 -5.29 -17.54
N GLY A 23 4.63 -4.14 -18.15
CA GLY A 23 3.51 -3.27 -17.77
C GLY A 23 2.15 -3.97 -17.89
N VAL A 24 1.94 -4.72 -18.99
CA VAL A 24 0.72 -5.50 -19.20
C VAL A 24 0.59 -6.60 -18.14
N ILE A 25 1.65 -7.36 -17.87
CA ILE A 25 1.65 -8.40 -16.83
C ILE A 25 1.30 -7.78 -15.47
N MET A 26 1.93 -6.67 -15.09
CA MET A 26 1.66 -6.01 -13.82
C MET A 26 0.21 -5.50 -13.71
N TYR A 27 -0.32 -4.95 -14.81
CA TYR A 27 -1.73 -4.55 -14.86
C TYR A 27 -2.68 -5.75 -14.70
N LEU A 28 -2.40 -6.86 -15.39
CA LEU A 28 -3.20 -8.08 -15.29
C LEU A 28 -3.14 -8.67 -13.88
N LEU A 29 -1.96 -8.78 -13.30
CA LEU A 29 -1.79 -9.26 -11.91
C LEU A 29 -2.60 -8.40 -10.94
N LYS A 30 -2.49 -7.07 -11.08
CA LYS A 30 -3.24 -6.14 -10.23
C LYS A 30 -4.75 -6.26 -10.40
N THR A 31 -5.24 -6.48 -11.62
CA THR A 31 -6.68 -6.46 -11.92
C THR A 31 -7.34 -7.81 -11.67
N PHE A 32 -6.70 -8.92 -12.07
CA PHE A 32 -7.32 -10.24 -12.08
C PHE A 32 -6.98 -11.11 -10.86
N LEU A 33 -5.88 -10.81 -10.15
CA LEU A 33 -5.48 -11.57 -8.97
C LEU A 33 -5.82 -10.87 -7.65
N GLN A 34 -6.63 -9.82 -7.69
CA GLN A 34 -7.08 -9.14 -6.48
C GLN A 34 -7.94 -10.07 -5.63
N GLU A 35 -7.60 -10.17 -4.37
CA GLU A 35 -8.45 -10.83 -3.38
C GLU A 35 -9.67 -9.97 -3.04
N LYS A 36 -10.76 -10.62 -2.66
CA LYS A 36 -12.02 -9.92 -2.32
C LYS A 36 -11.84 -9.08 -1.06
N THR A 37 -12.46 -7.91 -1.06
CA THR A 37 -12.61 -7.13 0.17
C THR A 37 -13.58 -7.82 1.12
N ILE A 38 -13.17 -7.95 2.38
CA ILE A 38 -13.96 -8.54 3.46
C ILE A 38 -14.46 -7.39 4.34
N VAL A 39 -15.78 -7.29 4.49
CA VAL A 39 -16.43 -6.40 5.45
C VAL A 39 -17.24 -7.27 6.40
N SER A 40 -16.86 -7.29 7.67
CA SER A 40 -17.52 -8.09 8.70
C SER A 40 -17.31 -7.52 10.08
N LYS A 41 -17.76 -8.20 11.13
CA LYS A 41 -17.47 -7.86 12.53
C LYS A 41 -16.59 -8.94 13.16
N ILE A 42 -15.78 -8.52 14.15
CA ILE A 42 -15.02 -9.41 15.01
C ILE A 42 -15.97 -10.15 15.95
N LYS A 43 -15.74 -11.43 16.16
CA LYS A 43 -16.55 -12.24 17.11
C LYS A 43 -16.09 -12.02 18.55
N ASN A 44 -14.76 -11.93 18.74
CA ASN A 44 -14.12 -11.77 20.05
C ASN A 44 -14.15 -10.32 20.55
N THR A 45 -15.35 -9.76 20.77
CA THR A 45 -15.51 -8.35 21.18
C THR A 45 -14.87 -8.04 22.53
N ALA A 46 -14.85 -8.99 23.47
CA ALA A 46 -14.22 -8.82 24.77
C ALA A 46 -12.70 -8.57 24.64
N VAL A 47 -12.03 -9.30 23.76
CA VAL A 47 -10.59 -9.11 23.48
C VAL A 47 -10.33 -7.71 22.89
N VAL A 48 -11.21 -7.25 22.01
CA VAL A 48 -11.14 -5.89 21.43
C VAL A 48 -11.28 -4.82 22.53
N ASP A 49 -12.22 -5.01 23.46
CA ASP A 49 -12.43 -4.06 24.58
C ASP A 49 -11.22 -4.01 25.52
N GLU A 50 -10.64 -5.15 25.84
CA GLU A 50 -9.43 -5.21 26.67
C GLU A 50 -8.22 -4.54 25.99
N LEU A 51 -8.05 -4.77 24.67
CA LEU A 51 -7.03 -4.09 23.88
C LEU A 51 -7.25 -2.58 23.83
N LEU A 52 -8.49 -2.13 23.58
CA LEU A 52 -8.83 -0.71 23.58
C LEU A 52 -8.50 -0.06 24.92
N ASN A 53 -8.93 -0.68 26.03
CA ASN A 53 -8.65 -0.17 27.38
C ASN A 53 -7.15 -0.05 27.66
N TYR A 54 -6.37 -1.08 27.28
CA TYR A 54 -4.90 -1.01 27.42
C TYR A 54 -4.31 0.14 26.61
N ILE A 55 -4.71 0.27 25.32
CA ILE A 55 -4.18 1.27 24.40
C ILE A 55 -4.52 2.68 24.89
N GLU A 56 -5.76 2.94 25.30
CA GLU A 56 -6.19 4.25 25.78
C GLU A 56 -5.43 4.66 27.05
N ASN A 57 -5.21 3.75 27.98
CA ASN A 57 -4.55 4.06 29.24
C ASN A 57 -3.02 4.16 29.15
N ASN A 58 -2.38 3.35 28.29
CA ASN A 58 -0.92 3.21 28.30
C ASN A 58 -0.22 3.82 27.08
N LEU A 59 -0.89 3.89 25.91
CA LEU A 59 -0.22 4.31 24.68
C LEU A 59 -0.63 5.70 24.20
N VAL A 60 -1.92 6.04 24.31
CA VAL A 60 -2.45 7.24 23.64
C VAL A 60 -3.01 8.31 24.59
N SER A 61 -3.03 8.08 25.89
CA SER A 61 -3.61 8.97 26.91
C SER A 61 -3.18 10.45 26.79
N ASN A 62 -1.94 10.69 26.36
CA ASN A 62 -1.35 12.02 26.20
C ASN A 62 -0.95 12.35 24.74
N LYS A 63 -1.36 11.56 23.74
CA LYS A 63 -0.96 11.77 22.37
C LYS A 63 -1.87 12.78 21.67
N LYS A 64 -1.25 13.82 21.09
CA LYS A 64 -1.92 14.87 20.30
C LYS A 64 -1.71 14.74 18.80
N THR A 65 -0.83 13.82 18.39
CA THR A 65 -0.46 13.58 16.97
C THR A 65 -0.78 12.16 16.57
N THR A 66 -1.03 11.95 15.29
CA THR A 66 -1.16 10.61 14.71
C THR A 66 0.11 9.82 14.98
N THR A 67 -0.06 8.61 15.50
CA THR A 67 1.06 7.77 15.95
C THR A 67 0.78 6.32 15.61
N HIS A 68 1.85 5.58 15.34
CA HIS A 68 1.85 4.14 15.13
C HIS A 68 2.63 3.46 16.25
N PHE A 69 2.11 2.34 16.77
CA PHE A 69 2.79 1.51 17.75
C PHE A 69 2.87 0.10 17.20
N TYR A 70 4.08 -0.45 17.04
CA TYR A 70 4.23 -1.83 16.63
C TYR A 70 3.75 -2.79 17.72
N ILE A 71 3.02 -3.82 17.33
CA ILE A 71 2.55 -4.84 18.27
C ILE A 71 3.73 -5.60 18.88
N GLU A 72 4.81 -5.80 18.13
CA GLU A 72 6.02 -6.50 18.63
C GLU A 72 6.69 -5.79 19.82
N ASP A 73 6.48 -4.47 19.99
CA ASP A 73 7.04 -3.67 21.07
C ASP A 73 6.15 -3.66 22.33
N LEU A 74 4.97 -4.27 22.28
CA LEU A 74 4.00 -4.30 23.38
C LEU A 74 4.27 -5.50 24.33
N PRO A 75 3.74 -5.45 25.56
CA PRO A 75 3.80 -6.56 26.50
C PRO A 75 3.21 -7.86 25.94
N GLU A 76 3.73 -9.00 26.41
CA GLU A 76 3.35 -10.31 25.86
C GLU A 76 1.85 -10.61 25.98
N ASN A 77 1.23 -10.29 27.12
CA ASN A 77 -0.20 -10.45 27.32
C ASN A 77 -1.07 -9.64 26.33
N ILE A 78 -0.52 -8.57 25.73
CA ILE A 78 -1.19 -7.80 24.68
C ILE A 78 -1.00 -8.46 23.31
N LYS A 79 0.21 -8.99 23.06
CA LYS A 79 0.49 -9.77 21.85
C LYS A 79 -0.40 -11.00 21.76
N GLU A 80 -0.56 -11.76 22.86
CA GLU A 80 -1.46 -12.91 22.95
C GLU A 80 -2.91 -12.55 22.57
N LYS A 81 -3.40 -11.38 22.99
CA LYS A 81 -4.72 -10.90 22.59
C LYS A 81 -4.81 -10.59 21.09
N VAL A 82 -3.75 -10.03 20.50
CA VAL A 82 -3.69 -9.79 19.06
C VAL A 82 -3.65 -11.10 18.29
N GLU A 83 -2.97 -12.15 18.80
CA GLU A 83 -2.95 -13.46 18.15
C GLU A 83 -4.35 -14.10 18.13
N ILE A 84 -5.17 -13.95 19.16
CA ILE A 84 -6.56 -14.41 19.13
C ILE A 84 -7.36 -13.74 17.99
N ILE A 85 -7.08 -12.46 17.74
CA ILE A 85 -7.70 -11.75 16.62
C ILE A 85 -7.12 -12.24 15.28
N ASN A 86 -5.80 -12.45 15.19
CA ASN A 86 -5.16 -12.99 13.98
C ASN A 86 -5.76 -14.33 13.58
N ASP A 87 -5.96 -15.24 14.53
CA ASP A 87 -6.57 -16.56 14.28
C ASP A 87 -7.98 -16.43 13.69
N GLU A 88 -8.82 -15.55 14.26
CA GLU A 88 -10.15 -15.28 13.71
C GLU A 88 -10.09 -14.71 12.29
N LEU A 89 -9.07 -13.88 11.97
CA LEU A 89 -8.90 -13.30 10.65
C LEU A 89 -8.37 -14.31 9.62
N LEU A 90 -7.49 -15.22 10.04
CA LEU A 90 -6.99 -16.32 9.21
C LEU A 90 -8.14 -17.25 8.77
N GLU A 91 -9.13 -17.51 9.63
CA GLU A 91 -10.34 -18.25 9.23
C GLU A 91 -11.09 -17.60 8.05
N LYS A 92 -10.95 -16.29 7.85
CA LYS A 92 -11.64 -15.53 6.79
C LYS A 92 -10.91 -15.52 5.45
N ILE A 93 -9.58 -15.59 5.47
CA ILE A 93 -8.74 -15.49 4.24
C ILE A 93 -8.12 -16.83 3.82
N GLY A 94 -8.16 -17.84 4.68
CA GLY A 94 -7.62 -19.17 4.41
C GLY A 94 -6.29 -19.45 5.11
N SER A 95 -6.04 -20.74 5.33
CA SER A 95 -4.89 -21.25 6.08
C SER A 95 -3.55 -21.18 5.32
N ASP A 96 -3.56 -20.79 4.06
CA ASP A 96 -2.36 -20.56 3.24
C ASP A 96 -1.70 -19.19 3.50
N TYR A 97 -2.37 -18.31 4.25
CA TYR A 97 -1.79 -17.07 4.72
C TYR A 97 -1.09 -17.24 6.07
N ASN A 98 -0.01 -16.48 6.25
CA ASN A 98 0.70 -16.37 7.52
C ASN A 98 0.73 -14.91 7.96
N THR A 99 0.59 -14.67 9.26
CA THR A 99 0.71 -13.32 9.83
C THR A 99 2.12 -12.75 9.66
N ILE A 100 2.23 -11.42 9.59
CA ILE A 100 3.50 -10.69 9.58
C ILE A 100 3.59 -9.82 10.86
N PRO A 101 3.86 -10.42 12.03
CA PRO A 101 3.76 -9.73 13.33
C PRO A 101 4.59 -8.46 13.41
N GLN A 102 5.75 -8.45 12.73
CA GLN A 102 6.74 -7.35 12.78
C GLN A 102 6.23 -6.03 12.18
N ILE A 103 5.12 -6.06 11.45
CA ILE A 103 4.49 -4.86 10.87
C ILE A 103 3.04 -4.67 11.31
N ASN A 104 2.56 -5.55 12.18
CA ASN A 104 1.28 -5.36 12.84
C ASN A 104 1.36 -4.16 13.79
N GLU A 105 0.31 -3.33 13.77
CA GLU A 105 0.36 -2.06 14.49
C GLU A 105 -0.98 -1.60 15.05
N VAL A 106 -0.91 -0.85 16.14
CA VAL A 106 -1.96 0.07 16.55
C VAL A 106 -1.75 1.39 15.82
N TYR A 107 -2.74 1.80 15.04
CA TYR A 107 -2.77 3.08 14.37
C TYR A 107 -3.72 4.03 15.11
N PHE A 108 -3.15 5.02 15.73
CA PHE A 108 -3.87 6.09 16.43
C PHE A 108 -3.90 7.33 15.55
N THR A 109 -5.11 7.82 15.26
CA THR A 109 -5.30 9.10 14.59
C THR A 109 -5.83 10.10 15.61
N ALA A 110 -5.03 11.11 15.91
CA ALA A 110 -5.42 12.16 16.83
C ALA A 110 -6.52 13.04 16.22
N LYS A 111 -7.28 13.69 17.10
CA LYS A 111 -8.22 14.73 16.71
C LYS A 111 -7.49 15.81 15.93
N LYS A 112 -7.95 16.11 14.72
CA LYS A 112 -7.33 17.15 13.89
C LYS A 112 -7.70 18.54 14.38
N THR A 113 -6.67 19.34 14.63
CA THR A 113 -6.78 20.78 14.76
C THR A 113 -6.03 21.41 13.59
N GLY A 114 -6.75 21.84 12.55
CA GLY A 114 -6.14 22.54 11.40
C GLY A 114 -5.96 21.70 10.13
N ASN A 115 -5.35 22.29 9.09
CA ASN A 115 -5.08 21.69 7.79
C ASN A 115 -4.18 20.46 7.95
N SER A 116 -4.71 19.30 7.65
CA SER A 116 -4.10 18.05 7.99
C SER A 116 -3.77 17.23 6.77
N ASP A 117 -2.77 16.35 6.96
CA ASP A 117 -2.27 15.35 6.03
C ASP A 117 -3.31 14.82 5.01
N ASN A 118 -3.16 15.27 3.77
CA ASN A 118 -3.94 14.79 2.63
C ASN A 118 -3.37 13.50 2.02
N SER A 119 -2.31 12.92 2.60
CA SER A 119 -1.58 11.79 2.03
C SER A 119 -2.44 10.53 1.85
N PHE A 120 -3.44 10.32 2.70
CA PHE A 120 -4.35 9.17 2.62
C PHE A 120 -5.67 9.45 1.89
N THR A 121 -5.89 10.68 1.44
CA THR A 121 -7.09 11.08 0.70
C THR A 121 -6.97 10.81 -0.81
N ASN A 122 -5.77 10.55 -1.31
CA ASN A 122 -5.54 10.20 -2.70
C ASN A 122 -5.70 8.69 -2.91
N LEU A 123 -6.21 8.32 -4.08
CA LEU A 123 -6.33 6.92 -4.49
C LEU A 123 -4.94 6.28 -4.60
N HIS A 124 -4.70 5.20 -3.85
CA HIS A 124 -3.42 4.49 -3.80
C HIS A 124 -3.58 3.01 -3.47
N SER A 125 -2.54 2.22 -3.70
CA SER A 125 -2.31 0.92 -3.07
C SER A 125 -1.16 1.05 -2.08
N ASP A 126 -1.17 0.25 -1.03
CA ASP A 126 -0.20 0.36 0.06
C ASP A 126 1.17 -0.26 -0.25
N SER A 127 1.27 -1.10 -1.28
CA SER A 127 2.52 -1.78 -1.65
C SER A 127 2.72 -1.77 -3.17
N PRO A 128 3.97 -1.64 -3.65
CA PRO A 128 4.30 -1.77 -5.07
C PRO A 128 4.41 -3.23 -5.54
N MET A 129 4.28 -4.21 -4.64
CA MET A 129 4.60 -5.60 -4.91
C MET A 129 3.38 -6.39 -5.38
N PHE A 130 2.84 -6.04 -6.55
CA PHE A 130 1.59 -6.61 -7.11
C PHE A 130 1.64 -8.13 -7.36
N TYR A 131 2.82 -8.72 -7.40
CA TYR A 131 3.02 -10.16 -7.53
C TYR A 131 2.94 -10.90 -6.17
N CYS A 132 2.83 -10.17 -5.06
CA CYS A 132 2.70 -10.74 -3.73
C CYS A 132 1.24 -10.86 -3.32
N ASP A 133 0.84 -12.06 -2.91
CA ASP A 133 -0.43 -12.30 -2.24
C ASP A 133 -0.30 -11.86 -0.78
N THR A 134 -0.76 -10.65 -0.52
CA THR A 134 -0.71 -10.02 0.79
C THR A 134 -2.05 -9.44 1.18
N TYR A 135 -2.40 -9.54 2.45
CA TYR A 135 -3.67 -9.07 2.97
C TYR A 135 -3.46 -8.14 4.15
N ARG A 136 -4.27 -7.08 4.23
CA ARG A 136 -4.32 -6.21 5.40
C ARG A 136 -5.73 -6.21 5.96
N PHE A 137 -5.83 -6.35 7.28
CA PHE A 137 -7.05 -6.09 8.01
C PHE A 137 -6.95 -4.82 8.82
N LEU A 138 -8.02 -4.02 8.79
CA LEU A 138 -8.29 -2.95 9.70
C LEU A 138 -9.34 -3.45 10.69
N VAL A 139 -8.98 -3.60 11.97
CA VAL A 139 -9.92 -3.95 13.04
C VAL A 139 -10.15 -2.69 13.85
N VAL A 140 -11.40 -2.22 13.90
CA VAL A 140 -11.74 -0.94 14.54
C VAL A 140 -11.96 -1.14 16.02
N LEU A 141 -11.07 -0.58 16.85
CA LEU A 141 -11.19 -0.56 18.30
C LEU A 141 -12.01 0.66 18.75
N LYS A 142 -11.70 1.83 18.19
CA LYS A 142 -12.43 3.08 18.43
C LYS A 142 -12.73 3.75 17.09
N PRO A 143 -14.00 3.94 16.72
CA PRO A 143 -14.39 4.53 15.46
C PRO A 143 -14.17 6.06 15.44
N ASN A 144 -14.25 6.61 14.24
CA ASN A 144 -14.47 8.03 13.98
C ASN A 144 -15.41 8.16 12.80
N ASP A 145 -16.62 8.63 13.05
CA ASP A 145 -17.71 8.70 12.06
C ASP A 145 -17.43 9.63 10.88
N ASN A 146 -16.46 10.54 11.05
CA ASN A 146 -16.03 11.45 9.99
C ASN A 146 -15.06 10.81 9.00
N VAL A 147 -14.61 9.59 9.24
CA VAL A 147 -13.64 8.88 8.42
C VAL A 147 -14.35 7.78 7.61
N ILE A 148 -14.47 8.00 6.31
CA ILE A 148 -15.04 7.02 5.38
C ILE A 148 -13.88 6.35 4.64
N THR A 149 -13.79 5.04 4.72
CA THR A 149 -12.86 4.24 3.90
C THR A 149 -13.56 3.83 2.61
N ILE A 150 -12.91 4.09 1.48
CA ILE A 150 -13.45 3.84 0.15
C ILE A 150 -12.52 2.89 -0.61
N ILE A 151 -13.09 1.80 -1.13
CA ILE A 151 -12.44 0.83 -2.02
C ILE A 151 -13.29 0.77 -3.29
N PRO A 152 -12.93 1.54 -4.34
CA PRO A 152 -13.80 1.70 -5.52
C PRO A 152 -14.09 0.41 -6.26
N ASP A 153 -13.08 -0.47 -6.42
CA ASP A 153 -13.19 -1.72 -7.17
C ASP A 153 -14.25 -2.68 -6.61
N ASP A 154 -14.53 -2.60 -5.32
CA ASP A 154 -15.53 -3.45 -4.64
C ASP A 154 -16.79 -2.68 -4.22
N ASN A 155 -16.92 -1.43 -4.66
CA ASN A 155 -18.03 -0.53 -4.28
C ASN A 155 -18.17 -0.36 -2.76
N VAL A 156 -17.07 -0.46 -2.01
CA VAL A 156 -17.06 -0.23 -0.56
C VAL A 156 -16.89 1.26 -0.30
N SER A 157 -17.85 1.83 0.43
CA SER A 157 -17.78 3.20 0.95
C SER A 157 -18.42 3.18 2.34
N LYS A 158 -17.59 3.11 3.39
CA LYS A 158 -18.09 2.85 4.74
C LYS A 158 -17.35 3.67 5.80
N SER A 159 -18.13 4.32 6.69
CA SER A 159 -17.65 4.68 8.01
C SER A 159 -17.66 3.40 8.86
N LEU A 160 -16.50 3.04 9.37
CA LEU A 160 -16.33 1.80 10.12
C LEU A 160 -16.69 2.02 11.58
N GLU A 161 -17.55 1.17 12.11
CA GLU A 161 -17.97 1.15 13.51
C GLU A 161 -16.99 0.34 14.38
N LYS A 162 -17.14 0.46 15.71
CA LYS A 162 -16.43 -0.41 16.65
C LYS A 162 -16.72 -1.87 16.36
N TYR A 163 -15.70 -2.71 16.41
CA TYR A 163 -15.69 -4.15 16.05
C TYR A 163 -15.79 -4.44 14.56
N ASP A 164 -15.92 -3.45 13.69
CA ASP A 164 -15.86 -3.69 12.27
C ASP A 164 -14.46 -4.16 11.85
N ILE A 165 -14.47 -5.07 10.89
CA ILE A 165 -13.31 -5.57 10.18
C ILE A 165 -13.44 -5.14 8.72
N LEU A 166 -12.40 -4.51 8.19
CA LEU A 166 -12.23 -4.27 6.77
C LEU A 166 -10.92 -4.91 6.34
N GLY A 167 -11.01 -5.99 5.56
CA GLY A 167 -9.87 -6.68 5.00
C GLY A 167 -9.78 -6.46 3.49
N PHE A 168 -8.57 -6.25 2.97
CA PHE A 168 -8.33 -6.06 1.54
C PHE A 168 -6.93 -6.48 1.13
N ASP A 169 -6.77 -6.75 -0.18
CA ASP A 169 -5.47 -7.03 -0.81
C ASP A 169 -4.56 -5.81 -0.67
N TYR A 170 -3.54 -5.95 0.17
CA TYR A 170 -2.64 -4.87 0.54
C TYR A 170 -1.84 -4.31 -0.64
N ALA A 171 -1.48 -5.17 -1.59
CA ALA A 171 -0.64 -4.80 -2.71
C ALA A 171 -1.44 -4.30 -3.93
N ARG A 172 -2.66 -4.81 -4.15
CA ARG A 172 -3.38 -4.61 -5.41
C ARG A 172 -4.62 -3.73 -5.29
N LYS A 173 -5.31 -3.72 -4.12
CA LYS A 173 -6.53 -2.93 -3.95
C LYS A 173 -6.24 -1.45 -3.84
N LEU A 174 -6.88 -0.69 -4.74
CA LEU A 174 -6.88 0.76 -4.64
C LEU A 174 -7.88 1.21 -3.59
N HIS A 175 -7.46 2.10 -2.73
CA HIS A 175 -8.30 2.67 -1.69
C HIS A 175 -7.91 4.10 -1.34
N TYR A 176 -8.79 4.78 -0.64
CA TYR A 176 -8.51 6.10 -0.07
C TYR A 176 -9.44 6.38 1.11
N ILE A 177 -9.12 7.43 1.86
CA ILE A 177 -9.93 7.88 2.98
C ILE A 177 -10.54 9.23 2.62
N LYS A 178 -11.87 9.34 2.78
CA LYS A 178 -12.59 10.60 2.74
C LYS A 178 -12.86 11.07 4.18
N ILE A 179 -12.51 12.32 4.48
CA ILE A 179 -12.78 12.93 5.77
C ILE A 179 -13.92 13.93 5.59
N ASN A 180 -15.01 13.72 6.29
CA ASN A 180 -16.09 14.70 6.36
C ASN A 180 -15.67 15.81 7.34
N GLN A 181 -15.75 17.06 6.90
CA GLN A 181 -15.36 18.24 7.70
C GLN A 181 -16.44 18.61 8.71
N SER A 182 -16.75 17.75 9.67
CA SER A 182 -17.54 18.15 10.82
C SER A 182 -16.62 18.45 12.01
N GLU A 183 -16.97 19.44 12.84
CA GLU A 183 -16.12 19.99 13.91
C GLU A 183 -15.81 19.00 15.05
N SER A 184 -16.48 17.86 15.14
CA SER A 184 -16.29 16.86 16.19
C SER A 184 -15.57 15.64 15.65
N SER A 185 -14.27 15.70 15.50
CA SER A 185 -13.51 14.47 15.20
C SER A 185 -12.93 13.91 16.49
N ASP A 186 -13.50 12.81 16.96
CA ASP A 186 -12.89 12.01 18.00
C ASP A 186 -11.60 11.33 17.52
N ASN A 187 -10.80 10.88 18.46
CA ASN A 187 -9.64 10.04 18.13
C ASN A 187 -10.12 8.72 17.53
N ARG A 188 -9.38 8.21 16.54
CA ARG A 188 -9.61 6.90 15.95
C ARG A 188 -8.49 5.95 16.34
N ILE A 189 -8.84 4.70 16.70
CA ILE A 189 -7.88 3.65 17.02
C ILE A 189 -8.24 2.41 16.19
N VAL A 190 -7.26 1.94 15.39
CA VAL A 190 -7.42 0.79 14.51
C VAL A 190 -6.20 -0.13 14.67
N LEU A 191 -6.43 -1.43 14.74
CA LEU A 191 -5.36 -2.40 14.51
C LEU A 191 -5.21 -2.59 13.01
N LYS A 192 -3.97 -2.53 12.52
CA LYS A 192 -3.60 -2.94 11.16
C LYS A 192 -2.82 -4.23 11.25
N LEU A 193 -3.40 -5.30 10.75
CA LEU A 193 -2.84 -6.64 10.79
C LEU A 193 -2.54 -7.13 9.38
N HIS A 194 -1.34 -7.71 9.18
CA HIS A 194 -0.81 -8.03 7.86
C HIS A 194 -0.54 -9.51 7.72
N PHE A 195 -0.83 -10.04 6.54
CA PHE A 195 -0.68 -11.44 6.19
C PHE A 195 -0.08 -11.60 4.79
N ALA A 196 0.68 -12.69 4.56
CA ALA A 196 1.22 -13.03 3.26
C ALA A 196 1.20 -14.56 3.05
N LYS A 197 1.01 -15.03 1.79
CA LYS A 197 1.02 -16.45 1.46
C LYS A 197 2.42 -17.05 1.42
N THR A 198 3.44 -16.30 1.03
CA THR A 198 4.79 -16.83 0.85
C THR A 198 5.81 -16.13 1.74
N ASN A 199 6.89 -16.85 2.10
CA ASN A 199 7.98 -16.28 2.89
C ASN A 199 8.69 -15.12 2.18
N ILE A 200 8.78 -15.14 0.84
CA ILE A 200 9.35 -14.04 0.05
C ILE A 200 8.46 -12.81 0.17
N CYS A 201 7.16 -12.97 -0.02
CA CYS A 201 6.21 -11.87 0.11
C CYS A 201 6.14 -11.33 1.54
N ASN A 202 6.23 -12.20 2.55
CA ASN A 202 6.36 -11.81 3.94
C ASN A 202 7.59 -10.91 4.15
N LYS A 203 8.78 -11.35 3.72
CA LYS A 203 10.03 -10.60 3.83
C LYS A 203 9.97 -9.25 3.12
N LEU A 204 9.51 -9.22 1.88
CA LEU A 204 9.42 -8.01 1.06
C LEU A 204 8.41 -7.01 1.64
N THR A 205 7.23 -7.48 2.03
CA THR A 205 6.18 -6.65 2.62
C THR A 205 6.62 -6.06 3.95
N LYS A 206 7.26 -6.86 4.81
CA LYS A 206 7.83 -6.40 6.08
C LYS A 206 8.81 -5.24 5.85
N ARG A 207 9.81 -5.45 4.99
CA ARG A 207 10.86 -4.47 4.73
C ARG A 207 10.30 -3.17 4.12
N TYR A 208 9.47 -3.31 3.10
CA TYR A 208 8.82 -2.15 2.48
C TYR A 208 7.97 -1.36 3.48
N THR A 209 7.13 -2.03 4.26
CA THR A 209 6.24 -1.36 5.21
C THR A 209 7.01 -0.64 6.31
N ARG A 210 8.08 -1.24 6.85
CA ARG A 210 8.96 -0.59 7.83
C ARG A 210 9.65 0.63 7.26
N TRP A 211 10.19 0.50 6.06
CA TRP A 211 10.81 1.63 5.37
C TRP A 211 9.80 2.75 5.10
N ALA A 212 8.66 2.45 4.49
CA ALA A 212 7.63 3.44 4.20
C ALA A 212 7.17 4.16 5.48
N ARG A 213 7.00 3.42 6.58
CA ARG A 213 6.65 3.99 7.86
C ARG A 213 7.74 4.90 8.41
N SER A 214 9.02 4.53 8.33
CA SER A 214 10.12 5.38 8.81
C SER A 214 10.14 6.74 8.12
N LEU A 215 9.75 6.79 6.85
CA LEU A 215 9.61 8.05 6.12
C LEU A 215 8.46 8.90 6.66
N PHE A 216 7.31 8.30 6.98
CA PHE A 216 6.16 9.04 7.49
C PHE A 216 6.37 9.53 8.93
N VAL A 217 6.96 8.72 9.79
CA VAL A 217 7.15 9.06 11.21
C VAL A 217 8.24 10.10 11.40
N ASN A 218 9.32 10.01 10.64
CA ASN A 218 10.50 10.86 10.84
C ASN A 218 10.50 12.13 9.99
N ASN A 219 9.72 12.21 8.91
CA ASN A 219 9.90 13.23 7.86
C ASN A 219 8.62 13.91 7.37
N LEU A 220 7.55 13.93 8.12
CA LEU A 220 6.33 14.67 7.72
C LEU A 220 6.59 16.16 7.42
N ASN A 221 7.73 16.70 7.85
CA ASN A 221 8.14 18.09 7.62
C ASN A 221 9.34 18.25 6.67
N ASN A 222 10.00 17.17 6.23
CA ASN A 222 11.14 17.25 5.33
C ASN A 222 10.80 16.55 4.01
N THR A 223 10.89 17.31 2.92
CA THR A 223 10.81 16.87 1.53
C THR A 223 12.02 16.01 1.17
N ASP A 224 12.05 14.77 1.67
CA ASP A 224 13.08 13.82 1.29
C ASP A 224 12.75 13.20 -0.08
N TYR A 225 13.76 13.02 -0.94
CA TYR A 225 13.62 12.38 -2.26
C TYR A 225 12.93 11.02 -2.19
N MET A 226 13.11 10.28 -1.10
CA MET A 226 12.50 8.98 -0.89
C MET A 226 10.99 9.07 -0.63
N GLY A 227 10.50 10.11 0.04
CA GLY A 227 9.08 10.39 0.19
C GLY A 227 8.41 10.68 -1.15
N TYR A 228 9.05 11.47 -2.01
CA TYR A 228 8.58 11.69 -3.39
C TYR A 228 8.58 10.41 -4.22
N ALA A 229 9.60 9.55 -4.08
CA ALA A 229 9.66 8.27 -4.76
C ALA A 229 8.50 7.35 -4.36
N MET A 230 8.12 7.35 -3.08
CA MET A 230 6.97 6.59 -2.59
C MET A 230 5.65 7.15 -3.12
N LEU A 231 5.44 8.47 -3.10
CA LEU A 231 4.26 9.11 -3.68
C LEU A 231 4.16 8.84 -5.19
N LEU A 232 5.28 8.91 -5.90
CA LEU A 232 5.34 8.57 -7.32
C LEU A 232 4.96 7.11 -7.55
N ASN A 233 5.46 6.18 -6.73
CA ASN A 233 5.11 4.77 -6.81
C ASN A 233 3.60 4.54 -6.59
N GLN A 234 3.02 5.17 -5.59
CA GLN A 234 1.57 5.11 -5.33
C GLN A 234 0.77 5.66 -6.53
N PHE A 235 1.22 6.77 -7.10
CA PHE A 235 0.61 7.38 -8.29
C PHE A 235 0.69 6.46 -9.52
N ILE A 236 1.86 5.90 -9.83
CA ILE A 236 2.03 4.95 -10.94
C ILE A 236 1.16 3.71 -10.73
N SER A 237 1.09 3.22 -9.49
CA SER A 237 0.25 2.09 -9.10
C SER A 237 -1.24 2.36 -9.34
N ALA A 238 -1.73 3.53 -8.93
CA ALA A 238 -3.12 3.92 -9.10
C ALA A 238 -3.53 4.09 -10.58
N TYR A 239 -2.63 4.65 -11.38
CA TYR A 239 -2.90 5.04 -12.76
C TYR A 239 -2.18 4.16 -13.79
N SER A 240 -1.83 2.92 -13.45
CA SER A 240 -1.04 2.01 -14.29
C SER A 240 -1.59 1.84 -15.72
N LEU A 241 -2.92 1.74 -15.90
CA LEU A 241 -3.55 1.62 -17.21
C LEU A 241 -3.28 2.86 -18.08
N TYR A 242 -3.38 4.06 -17.51
CA TYR A 242 -3.11 5.30 -18.25
C TYR A 242 -1.64 5.41 -18.66
N PHE A 243 -0.72 4.94 -17.82
CA PHE A 243 0.70 4.85 -18.18
C PHE A 243 0.95 3.88 -19.33
N ILE A 244 0.26 2.74 -19.37
CA ILE A 244 0.36 1.78 -20.47
C ILE A 244 -0.16 2.41 -21.77
N ILE A 245 -1.33 3.06 -21.73
CA ILE A 245 -1.92 3.73 -22.91
C ILE A 245 -0.97 4.84 -23.41
N PHE A 246 -0.46 5.65 -22.50
CA PHE A 246 0.50 6.71 -22.81
C PHE A 246 1.76 6.14 -23.47
N TYR A 247 2.29 5.05 -22.92
CA TYR A 247 3.46 4.37 -23.47
C TYR A 247 3.20 3.80 -24.88
N LEU A 248 2.05 3.18 -25.11
CA LEU A 248 1.65 2.70 -26.43
C LEU A 248 1.53 3.85 -27.43
N THR A 249 1.00 4.99 -27.01
CA THR A 249 0.90 6.17 -27.86
C THR A 249 2.29 6.69 -28.26
N ILE A 250 3.22 6.81 -27.30
CA ILE A 250 4.60 7.21 -27.58
C ILE A 250 5.29 6.21 -28.50
N ALA A 251 5.13 4.90 -28.26
CA ALA A 251 5.71 3.87 -29.11
C ALA A 251 5.16 3.96 -30.55
N TYR A 252 3.84 4.16 -30.72
CA TYR A 252 3.22 4.37 -32.01
C TYR A 252 3.80 5.58 -32.76
N ILE A 253 3.93 6.73 -32.08
CA ILE A 253 4.51 7.94 -32.65
C ILE A 253 5.98 7.71 -33.04
N TYR A 254 6.74 6.99 -32.19
CA TYR A 254 8.13 6.64 -32.52
C TYR A 254 8.23 5.86 -33.85
N PHE A 255 7.38 4.84 -34.03
CA PHE A 255 7.40 4.02 -35.27
C PHE A 255 6.90 4.77 -36.49
N THR A 256 6.11 5.82 -36.34
CA THR A 256 5.54 6.58 -37.45
C THR A 256 6.26 7.90 -37.74
N SER A 257 7.06 8.41 -36.79
CA SER A 257 7.75 9.70 -36.91
C SER A 257 9.13 9.59 -37.57
N LYS A 258 9.50 10.63 -38.31
CA LYS A 258 10.83 10.75 -38.89
C LYS A 258 11.89 11.34 -37.94
N ASN A 259 11.48 11.89 -36.78
CA ASN A 259 12.38 12.55 -35.82
C ASN A 259 12.69 11.62 -34.64
N GLU A 260 13.72 10.77 -34.81
CA GLU A 260 14.03 9.65 -33.94
C GLU A 260 14.53 10.05 -32.53
N ASN A 261 15.23 11.15 -32.35
CA ASN A 261 15.96 11.43 -31.10
C ASN A 261 15.04 11.76 -29.92
N ILE A 262 14.03 12.59 -30.11
CA ILE A 262 13.12 13.02 -29.02
C ILE A 262 12.29 11.82 -28.53
N TRP A 263 11.80 11.02 -29.47
CA TRP A 263 10.95 9.87 -29.16
C TRP A 263 11.73 8.74 -28.49
N GLN A 264 13.01 8.53 -28.87
CA GLN A 264 13.88 7.57 -28.18
C GLN A 264 14.04 7.90 -26.70
N MET A 265 14.29 9.17 -26.38
CA MET A 265 14.40 9.61 -24.99
C MET A 265 13.07 9.45 -24.21
N SER A 266 11.94 9.77 -24.83
CA SER A 266 10.63 9.63 -24.21
C SER A 266 10.29 8.18 -23.92
N ILE A 267 10.60 7.26 -24.84
CA ILE A 267 10.38 5.81 -24.67
C ILE A 267 11.28 5.27 -23.55
N LEU A 268 12.56 5.63 -23.52
CA LEU A 268 13.48 5.18 -22.48
C LEU A 268 13.02 5.66 -21.09
N LEU A 269 12.63 6.93 -20.98
CA LEU A 269 12.14 7.49 -19.72
C LEU A 269 10.86 6.79 -19.25
N THR A 270 9.90 6.59 -20.17
CA THR A 270 8.63 5.92 -19.84
C THR A 270 8.83 4.45 -19.51
N SER A 271 9.73 3.75 -20.21
CA SER A 271 10.12 2.37 -19.90
C SER A 271 10.74 2.26 -18.51
N PHE A 272 11.61 3.21 -18.16
CA PHE A 272 12.21 3.27 -16.83
C PHE A 272 11.13 3.50 -15.75
N ILE A 273 10.17 4.39 -15.98
CA ILE A 273 9.08 4.64 -15.04
C ILE A 273 8.22 3.40 -14.84
N ILE A 274 7.85 2.69 -15.92
CA ILE A 274 6.90 1.56 -15.85
C ILE A 274 7.56 0.28 -15.32
N SER A 275 8.76 -0.04 -15.77
CA SER A 275 9.40 -1.32 -15.43
C SER A 275 10.56 -1.18 -14.45
N GLY A 276 11.41 -0.19 -14.63
CA GLY A 276 12.62 -0.02 -13.83
C GLY A 276 12.31 0.33 -12.39
N PHE A 277 11.27 1.12 -12.16
CA PHE A 277 10.92 1.59 -10.82
C PHE A 277 10.40 0.44 -9.94
N HIS A 278 9.50 -0.41 -10.44
CA HIS A 278 9.01 -1.58 -9.71
C HIS A 278 10.10 -2.62 -9.48
N PHE A 279 10.92 -2.88 -10.49
CA PHE A 279 12.04 -3.81 -10.38
C PHE A 279 13.07 -3.32 -9.38
N PHE A 280 13.41 -2.04 -9.41
CA PHE A 280 14.30 -1.40 -8.45
C PHE A 280 13.82 -1.58 -7.00
N TRP A 281 12.54 -1.32 -6.72
CA TRP A 281 11.97 -1.50 -5.39
C TRP A 281 12.03 -2.95 -4.92
N THR A 282 11.72 -3.89 -5.81
CA THR A 282 11.82 -5.32 -5.51
C THR A 282 13.24 -5.71 -5.13
N LEU A 283 14.24 -5.32 -5.92
CA LEU A 283 15.64 -5.61 -5.63
C LEU A 283 16.09 -4.92 -4.33
N LEU A 284 15.75 -3.65 -4.15
CA LEU A 284 16.13 -2.91 -2.94
C LEU A 284 15.65 -3.63 -1.69
N PHE A 285 14.37 -3.98 -1.60
CA PHE A 285 13.81 -4.65 -0.43
C PHE A 285 14.10 -6.15 -0.36
N TYR A 286 14.62 -6.75 -1.40
CA TYR A 286 15.13 -8.11 -1.34
C TYR A 286 16.50 -8.16 -0.66
N PHE A 287 17.38 -7.20 -0.92
CA PHE A 287 18.77 -7.21 -0.44
C PHE A 287 19.01 -6.35 0.81
N VAL A 288 18.25 -5.27 1.00
CA VAL A 288 18.44 -4.35 2.13
C VAL A 288 17.54 -4.74 3.30
N ASP A 289 18.09 -4.85 4.51
CA ASP A 289 17.35 -5.02 5.77
C ASP A 289 17.05 -3.62 6.38
N TYR A 290 15.78 -3.34 6.54
CA TYR A 290 15.25 -2.17 7.26
C TYR A 290 14.58 -2.58 8.55
#